data_081faec26e092e497129574cbcd74622
#
_entry.id   081faec26e092e497129574cbcd74622
#
_cell.length_a   1.000
_cell.length_b   1.000
_cell.length_c   1.000
_cell.angle_alpha   90.00
_cell.angle_beta   90.00
_cell.angle_gamma   90.00
#
_symmetry.space_group_name_H-M   'P 1'
#
loop_
_entity.id
_entity.type
_entity.pdbx_description
1 polymer ?
#
loop_
_entity_poly.entity_id
_entity_poly.type
_entity_poly.pdbx_seq_one_letter_code
_entity_poly.pdbx_strand_id
1 'polypeptide(L)' 'MDPQAEVRALQNDDTPGDGGPDEATVFIAETVAALAKLARRHRLGVLVRLLEMTQMEAEERIRLRGKRKLS' A
#
# COMPACT_ATOMS: atom_id res chain seq x y z
N MET A 1 24.92 -2.19 -10.81
CA MET A 1 23.47 -2.37 -10.64
C MET A 1 22.81 -1.02 -10.47
N ASP A 2 21.82 -0.74 -11.27
CA ASP A 2 21.15 0.56 -11.29
C ASP A 2 19.89 0.52 -10.43
N PRO A 3 19.83 1.27 -9.32
CA PRO A 3 18.63 1.25 -8.46
C PRO A 3 17.38 1.72 -9.20
N GLN A 4 17.56 2.60 -10.18
CA GLN A 4 16.41 3.06 -10.95
C GLN A 4 15.84 1.98 -11.85
N ALA A 5 16.67 1.05 -12.28
CA ALA A 5 16.19 -0.06 -13.10
C ALA A 5 15.26 -0.96 -12.30
N GLU A 6 15.57 -1.17 -11.02
CA GLU A 6 14.72 -1.96 -10.16
C GLU A 6 13.38 -1.28 -9.92
N VAL A 7 13.41 0.01 -9.65
CA VAL A 7 12.18 0.77 -9.43
C VAL A 7 11.34 0.76 -10.70
N ARG A 8 11.99 0.90 -11.85
CA ARG A 8 11.28 0.90 -13.12
C ARG A 8 10.65 -0.45 -13.42
N ALA A 9 11.35 -1.53 -13.08
CA ALA A 9 10.81 -2.87 -13.26
C ALA A 9 9.58 -3.09 -12.39
N LEU A 10 9.60 -2.57 -11.16
CA LEU A 10 8.45 -2.69 -10.27
C LEU A 10 7.27 -1.88 -10.77
N GLN A 11 7.54 -0.71 -11.34
CA GLN A 11 6.48 0.14 -11.86
C GLN A 11 5.85 -0.42 -13.13
N ASN A 12 6.62 -1.15 -13.89
CA ASN A 12 6.15 -1.74 -15.14
C ASN A 12 5.63 -3.15 -14.98
N ASP A 13 5.50 -3.60 -13.74
CA ASP A 13 5.01 -4.94 -13.49
C ASP A 13 3.50 -4.97 -13.72
N ASP A 14 3.10 -5.55 -14.83
CA ASP A 14 1.70 -5.67 -15.20
C ASP A 14 1.06 -6.81 -14.43
N THR A 15 0.81 -6.57 -13.17
CA THR A 15 0.15 -7.55 -12.33
C THR A 15 -1.31 -7.67 -12.75
N PRO A 16 -1.79 -8.89 -13.04
CA PRO A 16 -3.19 -9.05 -13.35
C PRO A 16 -4.07 -8.53 -12.21
N GLY A 17 -5.07 -7.76 -12.55
CA GLY A 17 -5.93 -7.17 -11.55
C GLY A 17 -5.51 -5.79 -11.09
N ASP A 18 -4.42 -5.26 -11.66
CA ASP A 18 -4.00 -3.91 -11.33
C ASP A 18 -4.80 -2.93 -12.18
N GLY A 19 -5.92 -2.48 -11.63
CA GLY A 19 -6.84 -1.58 -12.33
C GLY A 19 -6.47 -0.11 -12.20
N GLY A 20 -5.24 0.17 -11.81
CA GLY A 20 -4.77 1.53 -11.68
C GLY A 20 -4.55 1.93 -10.22
N PRO A 21 -4.30 3.24 -9.99
CA PRO A 21 -3.91 3.69 -8.64
C PRO A 21 -4.95 3.40 -7.56
N ASP A 22 -6.23 3.48 -7.88
CA ASP A 22 -7.27 3.26 -6.88
C ASP A 22 -7.29 1.81 -6.43
N GLU A 23 -7.27 0.90 -7.37
CA GLU A 23 -7.28 -0.52 -7.06
C GLU A 23 -5.99 -0.92 -6.36
N ALA A 24 -4.87 -0.39 -6.82
CA ALA A 24 -3.59 -0.65 -6.18
C ALA A 24 -3.59 -0.17 -4.74
N THR A 25 -4.17 1.01 -4.48
CA THR A 25 -4.21 1.55 -3.13
C THR A 25 -5.03 0.67 -2.20
N VAL A 26 -6.17 0.15 -2.66
CA VAL A 26 -6.97 -0.76 -1.87
C VAL A 26 -6.20 -2.03 -1.56
N PHE A 27 -5.52 -2.58 -2.55
CA PHE A 27 -4.72 -3.79 -2.34
C PHE A 27 -3.61 -3.55 -1.34
N ILE A 28 -2.94 -2.40 -1.44
CA ILE A 28 -1.88 -2.04 -0.51
C ILE A 28 -2.45 -1.93 0.91
N ALA A 29 -3.57 -1.25 1.07
CA ALA A 29 -4.17 -1.06 2.39
C ALA A 29 -4.49 -2.41 3.04
N GLU A 30 -5.07 -3.33 2.28
CA GLU A 30 -5.44 -4.63 2.80
C GLU A 30 -4.21 -5.48 3.12
N THR A 31 -3.23 -5.44 2.25
CA THR A 31 -2.01 -6.23 2.44
C THR A 31 -1.21 -5.71 3.63
N VAL A 32 -1.10 -4.39 3.75
CA VAL A 32 -0.38 -3.79 4.86
C VAL A 32 -1.08 -4.08 6.18
N ALA A 33 -2.40 -4.09 6.20
CA ALA A 33 -3.13 -4.44 7.41
C ALA A 33 -2.79 -5.85 7.87
N ALA A 34 -2.72 -6.79 6.94
CA ALA A 34 -2.34 -8.16 7.25
C ALA A 34 -0.91 -8.24 7.75
N LEU A 35 0.00 -7.51 7.10
CA LEU A 35 1.40 -7.49 7.51
C LEU A 35 1.57 -6.86 8.89
N ALA A 36 0.79 -5.85 9.21
CA ALA A 36 0.85 -5.23 10.52
C ALA A 36 0.45 -6.22 11.62
N LYS A 37 -0.56 -7.03 11.36
CA LYS A 37 -0.95 -8.08 12.32
C LYS A 37 0.17 -9.08 12.53
N LEU A 38 0.83 -9.48 11.45
CA LEU A 38 1.95 -10.41 11.54
C LEU A 38 3.09 -9.79 12.35
N ALA A 39 3.40 -8.54 12.09
CA ALA A 39 4.46 -7.84 12.82
C ALA A 39 4.15 -7.73 14.31
N ARG A 40 2.88 -7.49 14.67
CA ARG A 40 2.48 -7.44 16.07
C ARG A 40 2.67 -8.79 16.76
N ARG A 41 2.33 -9.87 16.07
CA ARG A 41 2.49 -11.21 16.63
C ARG A 41 3.94 -11.53 16.97
N HIS A 42 4.86 -10.97 16.22
CA HIS A 42 6.28 -11.19 16.44
C HIS A 42 6.96 -10.05 17.18
N ARG A 43 6.17 -9.11 17.69
CA ARG A 43 6.65 -7.99 18.51
C ARG A 43 7.70 -7.14 17.81
N LEU A 44 7.47 -6.89 16.52
CA LEU A 44 8.37 -6.07 15.72
C LEU A 44 7.86 -4.62 15.76
N GLY A 45 8.10 -3.94 16.90
CA GLY A 45 7.45 -2.68 17.21
C GLY A 45 7.62 -1.58 16.17
N VAL A 46 8.85 -1.36 15.71
CA VAL A 46 9.09 -0.33 14.71
C VAL A 46 8.40 -0.68 13.41
N LEU A 47 8.45 -1.94 13.04
CA LEU A 47 7.82 -2.40 11.80
C LEU A 47 6.31 -2.25 11.87
N VAL A 48 5.71 -2.55 13.03
CA VAL A 48 4.28 -2.35 13.24
C VAL A 48 3.93 -0.88 13.00
N ARG A 49 4.70 0.02 13.57
CA ARG A 49 4.43 1.44 13.44
C ARG A 49 4.49 1.90 12.00
N LEU A 50 5.52 1.47 11.27
CA LEU A 50 5.66 1.85 9.87
C LEU A 50 4.53 1.30 9.01
N LEU A 51 4.15 0.05 9.28
CA LEU A 51 3.05 -0.56 8.53
C LEU A 51 1.73 0.11 8.83
N GLU A 52 1.49 0.48 10.09
CA GLU A 52 0.28 1.19 10.46
C GLU A 52 0.22 2.57 9.82
N MET A 53 1.34 3.27 9.76
CA MET A 53 1.37 4.56 9.09
C MET A 53 1.09 4.42 7.61
N THR A 54 1.63 3.38 6.99
CA THR A 54 1.36 3.11 5.58
C THR A 54 -0.11 2.80 5.36
N GLN A 55 -0.70 2.02 6.26
CA GLN A 55 -2.12 1.69 6.18
C GLN A 55 -2.97 2.94 6.27
N MET A 56 -2.66 3.81 7.22
CA MET A 56 -3.41 5.06 7.39
C MET A 56 -3.33 5.93 6.15
N GLU A 57 -2.15 6.02 5.56
CA GLU A 57 -1.98 6.81 4.35
C GLU A 57 -2.80 6.24 3.20
N ALA A 58 -2.79 4.92 3.04
CA ALA A 58 -3.55 4.29 1.97
C ALA A 58 -5.04 4.49 2.16
N GLU A 59 -5.52 4.34 3.40
CA GLU A 59 -6.93 4.53 3.71
C GLU A 59 -7.36 5.98 3.49
N GLU A 60 -6.47 6.90 3.80
CA GLU A 60 -6.75 8.32 3.58
C GLU A 60 -6.92 8.62 2.10
N ARG A 61 -6.07 8.03 1.27
CA ARG A 61 -6.18 8.22 -0.17
C ARG A 61 -7.49 7.66 -0.72
N ILE A 62 -7.90 6.51 -0.20
CA ILE A 62 -9.16 5.90 -0.61
C ILE A 62 -10.33 6.82 -0.24
N ARG A 63 -10.32 7.34 0.97
CA ARG A 63 -11.37 8.22 1.47
C ARG A 63 -11.46 9.51 0.67
N LEU A 64 -10.32 10.12 0.38
CA LEU A 64 -10.29 11.36 -0.38
C LEU A 64 -10.76 11.16 -1.81
N ARG A 65 -10.44 10.02 -2.38
CA ARG A 65 -10.88 9.67 -3.73
C ARG A 65 -12.38 9.59 -3.80
N GLY A 66 -12.98 8.95 -2.81
CA GLY A 66 -14.42 8.84 -2.73
C GLY A 66 -15.09 10.19 -2.65
N LYS A 67 -14.53 11.10 -1.89
CA LYS A 67 -15.08 12.45 -1.76
C LYS A 67 -15.01 13.21 -3.08
N ARG A 68 -13.93 13.04 -3.81
CA ARG A 68 -13.78 13.70 -5.11
C ARG A 68 -14.83 13.26 -6.09
N LYS A 69 -15.19 11.99 -6.05
CA LYS A 69 -16.22 11.47 -6.94
C LYS A 69 -17.59 12.05 -6.65
N LEU A 70 -17.82 12.39 -5.39
CA LEU A 70 -19.11 12.92 -4.98
C LEU A 70 -19.28 14.40 -5.29
N SER A 71 -18.20 15.11 -5.53
CA SER A 71 -18.27 16.54 -5.84
C SER A 71 -18.34 16.87 -7.35
#